data_194c2174c620b723d28393443e7c8150
#
_entry.id   194c2174c620b723d28393443e7c8150
#
_cell.length_a   1.000
_cell.length_b   1.000
_cell.length_c   1.000
_cell.angle_alpha   90.00
_cell.angle_beta   90.00
_cell.angle_gamma   90.00
#
_symmetry.space_group_name_H-M   'P 1'
#
loop_
_entity.id
_entity.type
_entity.pdbx_description
1 polymer ?
#
loop_
_entity_poly.entity_id
_entity_poly.type
_entity_poly.pdbx_seq_one_letter_code
_entity_poly.pdbx_strand_id
1 'polypeptide(L)'
;MDVDLPIGETDVLLHNVLTQTQRNQLMDKKSLDFSYTIQTDGNRNRRYRANMYMDLEALALNMRKIDTEIRPFKTLGVHPEIAKALSLKYYKYGLTLVTGITGSGKSSTLDTIIDANNRTVDAHIVVIASPVELIHNPIRSVVRHREVGRDVTSFKEGAVQSLRQDPDIIVIGELRDPETITTTLEITDSGHKTFGTLHTSSAMESIERILGEVATEEQDRVRNRLADVLTCVISQKLVSSLDGKRVLAKEVLLVTPSIRAAIRNNNVNEIYQMLNEGSELGMNTMEQDLKRLYDEGRISKDEAFNNANNKKRIQQLFNELD
;
A
#
# COMPACT_ATOMS: atom_id res chain seq x y z
N MET A 1 -15.79 -34.07 2.98
CA MET A 1 -15.92 -34.98 1.82
C MET A 1 -14.64 -34.79 1.03
N ASP A 2 -13.67 -35.66 1.26
CA ASP A 2 -12.41 -35.65 0.48
C ASP A 2 -12.73 -36.38 -0.82
N VAL A 3 -12.82 -35.64 -1.91
CA VAL A 3 -13.00 -36.19 -3.26
C VAL A 3 -11.68 -35.99 -3.97
N ASP A 4 -10.94 -37.08 -4.18
CA ASP A 4 -9.76 -37.08 -5.03
C ASP A 4 -10.22 -37.02 -6.48
N LEU A 5 -9.95 -35.89 -7.15
CA LEU A 5 -10.22 -35.70 -8.57
C LEU A 5 -9.00 -36.22 -9.38
N PRO A 6 -9.23 -36.99 -10.45
CA PRO A 6 -8.15 -37.34 -11.39
C PRO A 6 -7.50 -36.07 -11.97
N ILE A 7 -6.19 -36.12 -12.21
CA ILE A 7 -5.41 -34.96 -12.72
C ILE A 7 -6.06 -34.35 -13.97
N GLY A 8 -6.55 -35.14 -14.89
CA GLY A 8 -7.18 -34.66 -16.13
C GLY A 8 -8.50 -33.89 -15.89
N GLU A 9 -9.28 -34.28 -14.88
CA GLU A 9 -10.52 -33.55 -14.50
C GLU A 9 -10.18 -32.25 -13.76
N THR A 10 -9.17 -32.28 -12.90
CA THR A 10 -8.67 -31.09 -12.21
C THR A 10 -8.18 -30.04 -13.21
N ASP A 11 -7.40 -30.42 -14.20
CA ASP A 11 -6.88 -29.53 -15.23
C ASP A 11 -8.01 -28.87 -16.05
N VAL A 12 -9.05 -29.62 -16.42
CA VAL A 12 -10.22 -29.08 -17.15
C VAL A 12 -10.96 -28.06 -16.29
N LEU A 13 -11.19 -28.37 -15.01
CA LEU A 13 -11.88 -27.47 -14.09
C LEU A 13 -11.08 -26.17 -13.88
N LEU A 14 -9.77 -26.29 -13.66
CA LEU A 14 -8.91 -25.15 -13.40
C LEU A 14 -8.72 -24.27 -14.65
N HIS A 15 -8.63 -24.86 -15.84
CA HIS A 15 -8.59 -24.10 -17.09
C HIS A 15 -9.85 -23.23 -17.29
N ASN A 16 -11.01 -23.69 -16.87
CA ASN A 16 -12.27 -22.95 -17.03
C ASN A 16 -12.36 -21.70 -16.14
N VAL A 17 -11.51 -21.59 -15.10
CA VAL A 17 -11.42 -20.42 -14.23
C VAL A 17 -10.69 -19.25 -14.93
N LEU A 18 -9.87 -19.55 -15.94
CA LEU A 18 -9.00 -18.59 -16.62
C LEU A 18 -9.59 -18.09 -17.93
N THR A 19 -9.36 -16.81 -18.25
CA THR A 19 -9.53 -16.28 -19.61
C THR A 19 -8.48 -16.84 -20.57
N GLN A 20 -8.69 -16.75 -21.87
CA GLN A 20 -7.70 -17.24 -22.86
C GLN A 20 -6.34 -16.56 -22.70
N THR A 21 -6.31 -15.25 -22.44
CA THR A 21 -5.06 -14.50 -22.21
C THR A 21 -4.32 -15.03 -20.97
N GLN A 22 -5.05 -15.27 -19.89
CA GLN A 22 -4.49 -15.83 -18.66
C GLN A 22 -3.95 -17.25 -18.85
N ARG A 23 -4.62 -18.08 -19.65
CA ARG A 23 -4.11 -19.43 -20.01
C ARG A 23 -2.78 -19.34 -20.74
N ASN A 24 -2.67 -18.44 -21.73
CA ASN A 24 -1.42 -18.24 -22.47
C ASN A 24 -0.29 -17.76 -21.53
N GLN A 25 -0.58 -16.83 -20.64
CA GLN A 25 0.40 -16.37 -19.63
C GLN A 25 0.83 -17.49 -18.68
N LEU A 26 -0.10 -18.33 -18.22
CA LEU A 26 0.21 -19.48 -17.36
C LEU A 26 1.10 -20.49 -18.08
N MET A 27 0.82 -20.78 -19.33
CA MET A 27 1.64 -21.71 -20.12
C MET A 27 3.05 -21.18 -20.36
N ASP A 28 3.22 -19.87 -20.53
CA ASP A 28 4.51 -19.22 -20.73
C ASP A 28 5.29 -19.12 -19.41
N LYS A 29 4.68 -18.54 -18.38
CA LYS A 29 5.33 -18.21 -17.10
C LYS A 29 5.29 -19.31 -16.06
N LYS A 30 4.53 -20.37 -16.28
CA LYS A 30 4.29 -21.51 -15.37
C LYS A 30 3.64 -21.12 -14.02
N SER A 31 3.32 -19.86 -13.83
CA SER A 31 2.60 -19.32 -12.66
C SER A 31 1.83 -18.06 -13.05
N LEU A 32 0.67 -17.85 -12.44
CA LEU A 32 -0.20 -16.71 -12.70
C LEU A 32 -0.92 -16.27 -11.41
N ASP A 33 -0.73 -15.01 -11.02
CA ASP A 33 -1.56 -14.35 -10.02
C ASP A 33 -2.73 -13.63 -10.69
N PHE A 34 -3.93 -13.80 -10.15
CA PHE A 34 -5.14 -13.14 -10.66
C PHE A 34 -6.21 -12.97 -9.58
N SER A 35 -7.18 -12.13 -9.84
CA SER A 35 -8.38 -12.04 -9.01
C SER A 35 -9.51 -12.87 -9.60
N TYR A 36 -10.23 -13.59 -8.75
CA TYR A 36 -11.38 -14.39 -9.15
C TYR A 36 -12.61 -14.03 -8.32
N THR A 37 -13.76 -13.88 -9.00
CA THR A 37 -15.02 -13.55 -8.34
C THR A 37 -16.01 -14.68 -8.55
N ILE A 38 -16.50 -15.25 -7.45
CA ILE A 38 -17.58 -16.23 -7.47
C ILE A 38 -18.89 -15.46 -7.23
N GLN A 39 -19.81 -15.57 -8.16
CA GLN A 39 -21.17 -15.10 -7.98
C GLN A 39 -21.93 -16.12 -7.13
N THR A 40 -22.43 -15.70 -5.99
CA THR A 40 -23.27 -16.55 -5.13
C THR A 40 -24.73 -16.08 -5.20
N ASP A 41 -25.65 -17.00 -5.04
CA ASP A 41 -27.07 -16.69 -4.93
C ASP A 41 -27.30 -15.63 -3.84
N GLY A 42 -28.08 -14.59 -4.13
CA GLY A 42 -28.36 -13.49 -3.20
C GLY A 42 -27.47 -12.24 -3.35
N ASN A 43 -26.87 -12.02 -4.50
CA ASN A 43 -26.11 -10.79 -4.83
C ASN A 43 -24.87 -10.53 -3.97
N ARG A 44 -24.31 -11.53 -3.31
CA ARG A 44 -23.05 -11.45 -2.54
C ARG A 44 -21.91 -12.06 -3.34
N ASN A 45 -21.24 -11.24 -4.15
CA ASN A 45 -20.03 -11.65 -4.84
C ASN A 45 -18.90 -11.91 -3.82
N ARG A 46 -18.31 -13.11 -3.87
CA ARG A 46 -17.10 -13.44 -3.10
C ARG A 46 -15.89 -13.32 -3.99
N ARG A 47 -14.94 -12.51 -3.56
CA ARG A 47 -13.73 -12.24 -4.32
C ARG A 47 -12.54 -12.96 -3.69
N TYR A 48 -11.65 -13.47 -4.54
CA TYR A 48 -10.48 -14.24 -4.14
C TYR A 48 -9.24 -13.71 -4.87
N ARG A 49 -8.14 -13.64 -4.17
CA ARG A 49 -6.81 -13.62 -4.78
C ARG A 49 -6.42 -15.06 -5.06
N ALA A 50 -6.09 -15.36 -6.29
CA ALA A 50 -5.75 -16.70 -6.74
C ALA A 50 -4.34 -16.71 -7.33
N ASN A 51 -3.60 -17.77 -7.04
CA ASN A 51 -2.36 -18.12 -7.72
C ASN A 51 -2.53 -19.51 -8.31
N MET A 52 -2.40 -19.61 -9.62
CA MET A 52 -2.37 -20.88 -10.34
C MET A 52 -0.97 -21.14 -10.86
N TYR A 53 -0.45 -22.35 -10.68
CA TYR A 53 0.92 -22.71 -11.03
C TYR A 53 1.04 -24.17 -11.46
N MET A 54 2.14 -24.48 -12.15
CA MET A 54 2.48 -25.87 -12.52
C MET A 54 3.23 -26.53 -11.36
N ASP A 55 2.80 -27.73 -10.98
CA ASP A 55 3.42 -28.60 -9.99
C ASP A 55 3.49 -30.03 -10.55
N LEU A 56 4.69 -30.53 -10.82
CA LEU A 56 4.95 -31.85 -11.40
C LEU A 56 4.06 -32.15 -12.63
N GLU A 57 4.01 -31.20 -13.58
CA GLU A 57 3.21 -31.25 -14.82
C GLU A 57 1.71 -31.13 -14.63
N ALA A 58 1.19 -31.05 -13.40
CA ALA A 58 -0.22 -30.78 -13.08
C ALA A 58 -0.46 -29.30 -12.74
N LEU A 59 -1.72 -28.86 -12.83
CA LEU A 59 -2.13 -27.53 -12.38
C LEU A 59 -2.49 -27.53 -10.90
N ALA A 60 -1.91 -26.60 -10.16
CA ALA A 60 -2.26 -26.34 -8.77
C ALA A 60 -2.87 -24.93 -8.62
N LEU A 61 -3.82 -24.78 -7.72
CA LEU A 61 -4.51 -23.51 -7.43
C LEU A 61 -4.52 -23.24 -5.94
N ASN A 62 -4.01 -22.07 -5.56
CA ASN A 62 -4.15 -21.53 -4.21
C ASN A 62 -5.08 -20.32 -4.26
N MET A 63 -6.09 -20.27 -3.39
CA MET A 63 -7.06 -19.19 -3.31
C MET A 63 -7.16 -18.63 -1.88
N ARG A 64 -7.03 -17.31 -1.75
CA ARG A 64 -7.27 -16.59 -0.51
C ARG A 64 -8.51 -15.70 -0.68
N LYS A 65 -9.49 -15.86 0.20
CA LYS A 65 -10.63 -14.97 0.26
C LYS A 65 -10.19 -13.54 0.58
N ILE A 66 -10.66 -12.58 -0.22
CA ILE A 66 -10.45 -11.16 0.01
C ILE A 66 -11.56 -10.66 0.95
N ASP A 67 -11.16 -9.91 1.96
CA ASP A 67 -12.12 -9.17 2.77
C ASP A 67 -12.57 -7.95 1.98
N THR A 68 -13.87 -7.88 1.69
CA THR A 68 -14.47 -6.80 0.90
C THR A 68 -15.06 -5.68 1.76
N GLU A 69 -14.92 -5.77 3.08
CA GLU A 69 -15.39 -4.74 4.01
C GLU A 69 -14.37 -3.61 4.12
N ILE A 70 -14.77 -2.40 3.68
CA ILE A 70 -13.94 -1.21 3.82
C ILE A 70 -14.09 -0.66 5.23
N ARG A 71 -12.98 -0.50 5.92
CA ARG A 71 -12.95 0.07 7.27
C ARG A 71 -13.23 1.58 7.21
N PRO A 72 -14.02 2.13 8.15
CA PRO A 72 -14.23 3.57 8.21
C PRO A 72 -12.91 4.35 8.40
N PHE A 73 -12.74 5.48 7.72
CA PHE A 73 -11.50 6.29 7.77
C PHE A 73 -11.03 6.61 9.19
N LYS A 74 -11.97 6.85 10.12
CA LYS A 74 -11.65 7.09 11.54
C LYS A 74 -10.85 5.96 12.20
N THR A 75 -10.93 4.74 11.68
CA THR A 75 -10.19 3.58 12.24
C THR A 75 -8.70 3.67 11.99
N LEU A 76 -8.24 4.51 11.06
CA LEU A 76 -6.82 4.78 10.85
C LEU A 76 -6.21 5.55 12.03
N GLY A 77 -7.02 6.27 12.80
CA GLY A 77 -6.55 7.04 13.96
C GLY A 77 -5.43 8.01 13.60
N VAL A 78 -5.54 8.71 12.45
CA VAL A 78 -4.56 9.71 12.02
C VAL A 78 -4.96 11.10 12.48
N HIS A 79 -3.95 11.93 12.73
CA HIS A 79 -4.13 13.33 13.10
C HIS A 79 -4.83 14.13 11.98
N PRO A 80 -5.58 15.22 12.28
CA PRO A 80 -6.26 16.05 11.28
C PRO A 80 -5.34 16.55 10.14
N GLU A 81 -4.10 16.96 10.44
CA GLU A 81 -3.15 17.39 9.41
C GLU A 81 -2.76 16.26 8.43
N ILE A 82 -2.58 15.04 8.96
CA ILE A 82 -2.37 13.86 8.13
C ILE A 82 -3.61 13.56 7.29
N ALA A 83 -4.81 13.63 7.89
CA ALA A 83 -6.06 13.43 7.16
C ALA A 83 -6.23 14.44 6.01
N LYS A 84 -5.81 15.71 6.20
CA LYS A 84 -5.78 16.70 5.11
C LYS A 84 -4.81 16.29 4.00
N ALA A 85 -3.60 15.82 4.34
CA ALA A 85 -2.61 15.37 3.37
C ALA A 85 -3.11 14.18 2.53
N LEU A 86 -3.94 13.30 3.11
CA LEU A 86 -4.54 12.16 2.43
C LEU A 86 -5.74 12.51 1.54
N SER A 87 -6.32 13.70 1.69
CA SER A 87 -7.53 14.11 0.98
C SER A 87 -7.23 15.02 -0.21
N LEU A 88 -7.82 14.72 -1.38
CA LEU A 88 -7.78 15.58 -2.57
C LEU A 88 -8.42 16.96 -2.31
N LYS A 89 -9.34 17.06 -1.35
CA LYS A 89 -9.99 18.34 -1.01
C LYS A 89 -8.98 19.41 -0.59
N TYR A 90 -7.93 19.00 0.13
CA TYR A 90 -6.95 19.92 0.72
C TYR A 90 -5.62 19.91 -0.04
N TYR A 91 -5.13 18.75 -0.42
CA TYR A 91 -3.88 18.57 -1.18
C TYR A 91 -4.21 18.03 -2.57
N LYS A 92 -4.14 18.91 -3.57
CA LYS A 92 -4.51 18.60 -4.96
C LYS A 92 -3.52 17.69 -5.68
N TYR A 93 -2.25 17.71 -5.26
CA TYR A 93 -1.17 16.91 -5.83
C TYR A 93 -0.23 16.42 -4.73
N GLY A 94 0.64 15.51 -5.09
CA GLY A 94 1.66 14.98 -4.21
C GLY A 94 1.56 13.47 -4.00
N LEU A 95 2.68 12.86 -3.68
CA LEU A 95 2.83 11.42 -3.44
C LEU A 95 2.63 11.10 -1.96
N THR A 96 1.74 10.18 -1.69
CA THR A 96 1.63 9.53 -0.37
C THR A 96 2.02 8.06 -0.50
N LEU A 97 2.89 7.60 0.38
CA LEU A 97 3.32 6.21 0.45
C LEU A 97 2.68 5.50 1.66
N VAL A 98 2.12 4.31 1.43
CA VAL A 98 1.69 3.39 2.48
C VAL A 98 2.62 2.20 2.46
N THR A 99 3.42 2.02 3.51
CA THR A 99 4.52 1.04 3.51
C THR A 99 4.42 0.03 4.66
N GLY A 100 5.14 -1.07 4.55
CA GLY A 100 5.16 -2.15 5.53
C GLY A 100 5.36 -3.51 4.87
N ILE A 101 5.72 -4.51 5.63
CA ILE A 101 5.89 -5.88 5.15
C ILE A 101 4.58 -6.48 4.63
N THR A 102 4.66 -7.62 3.96
CA THR A 102 3.47 -8.37 3.54
C THR A 102 2.59 -8.70 4.74
N GLY A 103 1.28 -8.47 4.61
CA GLY A 103 0.32 -8.70 5.71
C GLY A 103 0.24 -7.59 6.75
N SER A 104 0.95 -6.46 6.58
CA SER A 104 0.86 -5.31 7.49
C SER A 104 -0.42 -4.46 7.34
N GLY A 105 -1.29 -4.78 6.38
CA GLY A 105 -2.57 -4.10 6.16
C GLY A 105 -2.51 -2.92 5.19
N LYS A 106 -1.45 -2.79 4.35
CA LYS A 106 -1.29 -1.69 3.37
C LYS A 106 -2.50 -1.52 2.46
N SER A 107 -2.96 -2.62 1.83
CA SER A 107 -4.13 -2.59 0.93
C SER A 107 -5.37 -2.06 1.67
N SER A 108 -5.64 -2.56 2.87
CA SER A 108 -6.79 -2.12 3.67
C SER A 108 -6.73 -0.63 4.05
N THR A 109 -5.54 -0.11 4.36
CA THR A 109 -5.33 1.32 4.62
C THR A 109 -5.54 2.14 3.36
N LEU A 110 -4.98 1.70 2.24
CA LEU A 110 -5.13 2.36 0.96
C LEU A 110 -6.59 2.38 0.49
N ASP A 111 -7.30 1.25 0.60
CA ASP A 111 -8.72 1.15 0.30
C ASP A 111 -9.56 2.11 1.17
N THR A 112 -9.21 2.24 2.45
CA THR A 112 -9.85 3.20 3.37
C THR A 112 -9.63 4.65 2.91
N ILE A 113 -8.43 5.00 2.44
CA ILE A 113 -8.11 6.34 1.92
C ILE A 113 -8.84 6.61 0.60
N ILE A 114 -8.89 5.62 -0.29
CA ILE A 114 -9.63 5.70 -1.57
C ILE A 114 -11.12 5.92 -1.29
N ASP A 115 -11.73 5.11 -0.41
CA ASP A 115 -13.15 5.23 -0.07
C ASP A 115 -13.47 6.59 0.56
N ALA A 116 -12.60 7.11 1.42
CA ALA A 116 -12.77 8.45 2.01
C ALA A 116 -12.78 9.55 0.94
N ASN A 117 -11.90 9.50 -0.06
CA ASN A 117 -11.91 10.43 -1.17
C ASN A 117 -13.15 10.21 -2.06
N ASN A 118 -13.49 8.96 -2.40
CA ASN A 118 -14.68 8.59 -3.18
C ASN A 118 -15.99 9.14 -2.58
N ARG A 119 -16.06 9.27 -1.26
CA ARG A 119 -17.24 9.81 -0.55
C ARG A 119 -17.26 11.32 -0.42
N THR A 120 -16.11 12.00 -0.52
CA THR A 120 -16.00 13.40 -0.09
C THR A 120 -15.67 14.37 -1.21
N VAL A 121 -15.18 13.92 -2.35
CA VAL A 121 -14.81 14.78 -3.49
C VAL A 121 -15.39 14.24 -4.80
N ASP A 122 -15.66 15.14 -5.73
CA ASP A 122 -16.03 14.82 -7.10
C ASP A 122 -14.71 14.69 -7.89
N ALA A 123 -14.32 13.46 -8.20
CA ALA A 123 -13.00 13.16 -8.76
C ALA A 123 -13.03 11.90 -9.64
N HIS A 124 -12.04 11.75 -10.49
CA HIS A 124 -11.75 10.49 -11.17
C HIS A 124 -10.55 9.82 -10.51
N ILE A 125 -10.78 8.64 -9.94
CA ILE A 125 -9.78 7.83 -9.23
C ILE A 125 -9.45 6.61 -10.10
N VAL A 126 -8.18 6.46 -10.49
CA VAL A 126 -7.69 5.30 -11.23
C VAL A 126 -6.82 4.45 -10.31
N VAL A 127 -7.21 3.18 -10.11
CA VAL A 127 -6.50 2.22 -9.26
C VAL A 127 -5.85 1.17 -10.16
N ILE A 128 -4.52 1.07 -10.09
CA ILE A 128 -3.71 0.07 -10.82
C ILE A 128 -3.16 -0.91 -9.80
N ALA A 129 -3.53 -2.19 -9.90
CA ALA A 129 -3.17 -3.20 -8.89
C ALA A 129 -2.86 -4.56 -9.52
N SER A 130 -2.17 -5.43 -8.76
CA SER A 130 -1.82 -6.79 -9.20
C SER A 130 -1.88 -7.78 -8.03
N PRO A 131 -2.99 -8.52 -7.91
CA PRO A 131 -4.29 -8.33 -8.53
C PRO A 131 -5.11 -7.20 -7.89
N VAL A 132 -6.22 -6.80 -8.52
CA VAL A 132 -7.22 -5.93 -7.89
C VAL A 132 -7.94 -6.71 -6.79
N GLU A 133 -7.72 -6.34 -5.52
CA GLU A 133 -8.34 -7.02 -4.38
C GLU A 133 -9.77 -6.50 -4.15
N LEU A 134 -9.92 -5.21 -3.87
CA LEU A 134 -11.21 -4.59 -3.62
C LEU A 134 -11.70 -3.79 -4.83
N ILE A 135 -13.01 -3.84 -5.09
CA ILE A 135 -13.68 -3.00 -6.08
C ILE A 135 -14.46 -1.91 -5.35
N HIS A 136 -14.06 -0.67 -5.55
CA HIS A 136 -14.78 0.49 -5.03
C HIS A 136 -15.94 0.85 -5.96
N ASN A 137 -17.15 0.86 -5.42
CA ASN A 137 -18.31 1.37 -6.14
C ASN A 137 -18.26 2.90 -6.18
N PRO A 138 -18.53 3.55 -7.32
CA PRO A 138 -18.62 4.99 -7.41
C PRO A 138 -19.68 5.55 -6.44
N ILE A 139 -19.32 6.63 -5.69
CA ILE A 139 -20.23 7.35 -4.78
C ILE A 139 -20.32 8.79 -5.22
N ARG A 140 -19.29 9.61 -4.94
CA ARG A 140 -19.12 10.95 -5.50
C ARG A 140 -18.09 10.96 -6.61
N SER A 141 -17.05 10.14 -6.46
CA SER A 141 -16.01 10.00 -7.48
C SER A 141 -16.33 8.86 -8.45
N VAL A 142 -15.82 8.96 -9.66
CA VAL A 142 -15.70 7.82 -10.59
C VAL A 142 -14.47 7.03 -10.18
N VAL A 143 -14.61 5.74 -9.88
CA VAL A 143 -13.47 4.86 -9.54
C VAL A 143 -13.30 3.81 -10.61
N ARG A 144 -12.11 3.73 -11.19
CA ARG A 144 -11.73 2.74 -12.21
C ARG A 144 -10.60 1.89 -11.71
N HIS A 145 -10.71 0.58 -11.92
CA HIS A 145 -9.71 -0.41 -11.52
C HIS A 145 -9.10 -1.02 -12.76
N ARG A 146 -7.79 -1.12 -12.78
CA ARG A 146 -7.00 -1.69 -13.87
C ARG A 146 -6.06 -2.74 -13.30
N GLU A 147 -6.29 -4.00 -13.62
CA GLU A 147 -5.49 -5.13 -13.16
C GLU A 147 -4.30 -5.36 -14.09
N VAL A 148 -3.10 -5.40 -13.51
CA VAL A 148 -1.88 -5.73 -14.26
C VAL A 148 -1.96 -7.18 -14.74
N GLY A 149 -1.63 -7.41 -16.01
CA GLY A 149 -1.73 -8.71 -16.67
C GLY A 149 -3.11 -9.02 -17.28
N ARG A 150 -4.12 -8.17 -16.99
CA ARG A 150 -5.47 -8.29 -17.54
C ARG A 150 -5.88 -7.05 -18.32
N ASP A 151 -5.84 -5.87 -17.69
CA ASP A 151 -6.30 -4.60 -18.24
C ASP A 151 -5.14 -3.72 -18.68
N VAL A 152 -3.96 -3.93 -18.12
CA VAL A 152 -2.69 -3.27 -18.45
C VAL A 152 -1.54 -4.27 -18.37
N THR A 153 -0.44 -4.00 -19.07
CA THR A 153 0.72 -4.91 -19.13
C THR A 153 1.64 -4.80 -17.93
N SER A 154 1.73 -3.61 -17.31
CA SER A 154 2.58 -3.32 -16.15
C SER A 154 2.02 -2.16 -15.34
N PHE A 155 2.56 -1.95 -14.13
CA PHE A 155 2.25 -0.76 -13.31
C PHE A 155 2.63 0.53 -14.03
N LYS A 156 3.84 0.57 -14.64
CA LYS A 156 4.32 1.70 -15.44
C LYS A 156 3.35 2.04 -16.57
N GLU A 157 3.01 1.05 -17.39
CA GLU A 157 2.13 1.26 -18.54
C GLU A 157 0.74 1.72 -18.09
N GLY A 158 0.20 1.11 -17.04
CA GLY A 158 -1.06 1.54 -16.43
C GLY A 158 -1.03 2.98 -15.95
N ALA A 159 0.06 3.40 -15.32
CA ALA A 159 0.25 4.75 -14.83
C ALA A 159 0.36 5.78 -15.99
N VAL A 160 1.15 5.49 -17.03
CA VAL A 160 1.28 6.35 -18.22
C VAL A 160 -0.06 6.49 -18.94
N GLN A 161 -0.78 5.38 -19.14
CA GLN A 161 -2.08 5.40 -19.81
C GLN A 161 -3.14 6.17 -19.02
N SER A 162 -3.07 6.15 -17.67
CA SER A 162 -4.03 6.85 -16.82
C SER A 162 -4.02 8.37 -17.05
N LEU A 163 -2.88 8.96 -17.41
CA LEU A 163 -2.78 10.40 -17.74
C LEU A 163 -3.72 10.85 -18.87
N ARG A 164 -4.10 9.93 -19.76
CA ARG A 164 -5.04 10.22 -20.85
C ARG A 164 -6.51 10.00 -20.47
N GLN A 165 -6.76 9.67 -19.21
CA GLN A 165 -8.08 9.38 -18.67
C GLN A 165 -8.63 10.51 -17.80
N ASP A 166 -7.92 11.64 -17.73
CA ASP A 166 -8.25 12.80 -16.88
C ASP A 166 -8.42 12.42 -15.40
N PRO A 167 -7.39 11.80 -14.77
CA PRO A 167 -7.47 11.35 -13.40
C PRO A 167 -7.12 12.48 -12.43
N ASP A 168 -7.86 12.60 -11.33
CA ASP A 168 -7.50 13.45 -10.19
C ASP A 168 -6.62 12.69 -9.19
N ILE A 169 -6.87 11.39 -9.04
CA ILE A 169 -6.14 10.51 -8.14
C ILE A 169 -5.67 9.28 -8.91
N ILE A 170 -4.39 8.96 -8.79
CA ILE A 170 -3.80 7.74 -9.34
C ILE A 170 -3.27 6.90 -8.18
N VAL A 171 -3.70 5.65 -8.10
CA VAL A 171 -3.27 4.69 -7.09
C VAL A 171 -2.44 3.61 -7.76
N ILE A 172 -1.18 3.47 -7.35
CA ILE A 172 -0.25 2.46 -7.86
C ILE A 172 -0.04 1.43 -6.76
N GLY A 173 -0.56 0.23 -6.97
CA GLY A 173 -0.60 -0.81 -5.97
C GLY A 173 0.75 -1.15 -5.37
N GLU A 174 1.83 -1.09 -6.17
CA GLU A 174 3.19 -1.34 -5.70
C GLU A 174 4.25 -0.66 -6.57
N LEU A 175 5.23 -0.02 -5.92
CA LEU A 175 6.41 0.59 -6.55
C LEU A 175 7.59 -0.38 -6.45
N ARG A 176 7.72 -1.30 -7.41
CA ARG A 176 8.69 -2.41 -7.37
C ARG A 176 9.98 -2.14 -8.12
N ASP A 177 9.88 -1.45 -9.23
CA ASP A 177 10.96 -1.33 -10.20
C ASP A 177 11.29 0.14 -10.47
N PRO A 178 12.52 0.45 -10.93
CA PRO A 178 12.98 1.81 -11.18
C PRO A 178 12.06 2.58 -12.14
N GLU A 179 11.52 1.90 -13.14
CA GLU A 179 10.68 2.54 -14.16
C GLU A 179 9.33 2.96 -13.58
N THR A 180 8.70 2.10 -12.79
CA THR A 180 7.44 2.41 -12.08
C THR A 180 7.65 3.55 -11.08
N ILE A 181 8.77 3.53 -10.33
CA ILE A 181 9.14 4.60 -9.38
C ILE A 181 9.29 5.93 -10.12
N THR A 182 10.13 5.99 -11.15
CA THR A 182 10.39 7.20 -11.91
C THR A 182 9.11 7.76 -12.54
N THR A 183 8.33 6.90 -13.17
CA THR A 183 7.03 7.28 -13.77
C THR A 183 6.06 7.82 -12.71
N THR A 184 6.00 7.22 -11.52
CA THR A 184 5.15 7.70 -10.41
C THR A 184 5.55 9.11 -9.98
N LEU A 185 6.85 9.35 -9.83
CA LEU A 185 7.34 10.68 -9.47
C LEU A 185 7.04 11.73 -10.57
N GLU A 186 7.17 11.36 -11.84
CA GLU A 186 6.86 12.24 -12.99
C GLU A 186 5.38 12.59 -13.08
N ILE A 187 4.50 11.62 -12.89
CA ILE A 187 3.04 11.81 -12.85
C ILE A 187 2.65 12.72 -11.67
N THR A 188 3.25 12.49 -10.52
CA THR A 188 2.97 13.32 -9.34
C THR A 188 3.45 14.76 -9.56
N ASP A 189 4.64 14.94 -10.13
CA ASP A 189 5.23 16.25 -10.44
C ASP A 189 4.40 17.01 -11.49
N SER A 190 3.70 16.31 -12.38
CA SER A 190 2.78 16.93 -13.34
C SER A 190 1.44 17.40 -12.72
N GLY A 191 1.28 17.30 -11.40
CA GLY A 191 0.16 17.90 -10.67
C GLY A 191 -0.92 16.91 -10.19
N HIS A 192 -0.66 15.59 -10.27
CA HIS A 192 -1.63 14.57 -9.84
C HIS A 192 -1.43 14.17 -8.37
N LYS A 193 -2.53 13.84 -7.69
CA LYS A 193 -2.46 13.20 -6.39
C LYS A 193 -2.23 11.71 -6.57
N THR A 194 -1.12 11.23 -6.01
CA THR A 194 -0.70 9.84 -6.22
C THR A 194 -0.55 9.11 -4.89
N PHE A 195 -1.05 7.88 -4.84
CA PHE A 195 -0.83 6.95 -3.74
C PHE A 195 -0.05 5.74 -4.25
N GLY A 196 0.93 5.29 -3.46
CA GLY A 196 1.73 4.11 -3.78
C GLY A 196 2.03 3.27 -2.57
N THR A 197 2.48 2.02 -2.77
CA THR A 197 2.96 1.17 -1.68
C THR A 197 4.39 0.70 -1.90
N LEU A 198 5.09 0.49 -0.77
CA LEU A 198 6.42 -0.11 -0.70
C LEU A 198 6.48 -1.18 0.40
N HIS A 199 7.46 -2.08 0.30
CA HIS A 199 7.73 -3.12 1.31
C HIS A 199 8.86 -2.69 2.24
N THR A 200 8.74 -1.52 2.85
CA THR A 200 9.71 -0.92 3.78
C THR A 200 9.10 -0.77 5.16
N SER A 201 9.92 -0.74 6.20
CA SER A 201 9.48 -0.73 7.60
C SER A 201 9.44 0.67 8.23
N SER A 202 9.99 1.68 7.53
CA SER A 202 10.04 3.07 8.01
C SER A 202 10.00 4.08 6.85
N ALA A 203 9.74 5.34 7.16
CA ALA A 203 9.77 6.43 6.18
C ALA A 203 11.18 6.66 5.61
N MET A 204 12.20 6.58 6.45
CA MET A 204 13.60 6.71 6.03
C MET A 204 13.98 5.59 5.06
N GLU A 205 13.70 4.33 5.41
CA GLU A 205 13.94 3.19 4.53
C GLU A 205 13.20 3.34 3.19
N SER A 206 12.01 3.93 3.21
CA SER A 206 11.23 4.17 1.98
C SER A 206 11.91 5.18 1.06
N ILE A 207 12.46 6.26 1.61
CA ILE A 207 13.23 7.26 0.86
C ILE A 207 14.51 6.63 0.29
N GLU A 208 15.27 5.92 1.12
CA GLU A 208 16.50 5.22 0.72
C GLU A 208 16.22 4.15 -0.35
N ARG A 209 15.12 3.40 -0.21
CA ARG A 209 14.72 2.38 -1.18
C ARG A 209 14.42 2.97 -2.56
N ILE A 210 13.66 4.07 -2.62
CA ILE A 210 13.36 4.76 -3.87
C ILE A 210 14.64 5.23 -4.55
N LEU A 211 15.59 5.79 -3.80
CA LEU A 211 16.86 6.26 -4.33
C LEU A 211 17.78 5.12 -4.74
N GLY A 212 17.78 4.02 -3.98
CA GLY A 212 18.61 2.85 -4.25
C GLY A 212 18.18 2.01 -5.46
N GLU A 213 16.93 2.16 -5.92
CA GLU A 213 16.43 1.43 -7.10
C GLU A 213 16.88 2.06 -8.44
N VAL A 214 17.33 3.32 -8.43
CA VAL A 214 17.75 4.00 -9.64
C VAL A 214 19.28 4.02 -9.78
N ALA A 215 19.76 4.13 -11.01
CA ALA A 215 21.18 4.22 -11.27
C ALA A 215 21.82 5.42 -10.53
N THR A 216 23.08 5.28 -10.11
CA THR A 216 23.76 6.28 -9.28
C THR A 216 23.72 7.67 -9.90
N GLU A 217 23.88 7.75 -11.24
CA GLU A 217 23.86 9.01 -12.00
C GLU A 217 22.50 9.71 -11.99
N GLU A 218 21.42 8.97 -11.73
CA GLU A 218 20.05 9.46 -11.67
C GLU A 218 19.60 9.84 -10.24
N GLN A 219 20.32 9.37 -9.21
CA GLN A 219 19.91 9.51 -7.82
C GLN A 219 19.66 10.94 -7.38
N ASP A 220 20.51 11.89 -7.76
CA ASP A 220 20.35 13.29 -7.39
C ASP A 220 19.10 13.91 -8.04
N ARG A 221 18.84 13.58 -9.29
CA ARG A 221 17.62 14.00 -9.99
C ARG A 221 16.37 13.44 -9.34
N VAL A 222 16.39 12.14 -9.04
CA VAL A 222 15.26 11.44 -8.39
C VAL A 222 15.05 11.95 -6.97
N ARG A 223 16.12 12.21 -6.21
CA ARG A 223 16.08 12.78 -4.86
C ARG A 223 15.41 14.15 -4.84
N ASN A 224 15.81 15.04 -5.74
CA ASN A 224 15.22 16.36 -5.85
C ASN A 224 13.73 16.27 -6.18
N ARG A 225 13.35 15.45 -7.16
CA ARG A 225 11.95 15.24 -7.53
C ARG A 225 11.15 14.61 -6.38
N LEU A 226 11.69 13.57 -5.72
CA LEU A 226 11.06 12.96 -4.55
C LEU A 226 10.81 14.00 -3.44
N ALA A 227 11.81 14.86 -3.16
CA ALA A 227 11.66 15.93 -2.18
C ALA A 227 10.54 16.92 -2.57
N ASP A 228 10.33 17.18 -3.85
CA ASP A 228 9.29 18.09 -4.32
C ASP A 228 7.88 17.49 -4.22
N VAL A 229 7.74 16.19 -4.52
CA VAL A 229 6.41 15.57 -4.66
C VAL A 229 5.97 14.75 -3.44
N LEU A 230 6.89 14.27 -2.59
CA LEU A 230 6.53 13.47 -1.42
C LEU A 230 5.77 14.34 -0.40
N THR A 231 4.61 13.90 0.02
CA THR A 231 3.75 14.60 0.99
C THR A 231 3.62 13.86 2.31
N CYS A 232 3.50 12.55 2.27
CA CYS A 232 3.29 11.75 3.48
C CYS A 232 3.81 10.32 3.28
N VAL A 233 4.35 9.73 4.36
CA VAL A 233 4.65 8.30 4.43
C VAL A 233 3.99 7.72 5.66
N ILE A 234 3.23 6.64 5.47
CA ILE A 234 2.61 5.87 6.55
C ILE A 234 3.21 4.47 6.52
N SER A 235 4.15 4.20 7.43
CA SER A 235 4.76 2.88 7.59
C SER A 235 4.04 2.12 8.69
N GLN A 236 3.62 0.87 8.42
CA GLN A 236 2.68 0.19 9.30
C GLN A 236 3.02 -1.26 9.57
N LYS A 237 2.62 -1.71 10.76
CA LYS A 237 2.65 -3.11 11.23
C LYS A 237 1.30 -3.50 11.81
N LEU A 238 0.93 -4.77 11.67
CA LEU A 238 -0.17 -5.35 12.43
C LEU A 238 0.41 -6.17 13.56
N VAL A 239 0.21 -5.71 14.79
CA VAL A 239 0.74 -6.32 16.01
C VAL A 239 -0.36 -7.04 16.78
N SER A 240 0.00 -8.05 17.59
CA SER A 240 -0.95 -8.85 18.36
C SER A 240 -1.53 -8.02 19.51
N SER A 241 -2.85 -7.96 19.61
CA SER A 241 -3.52 -7.28 20.71
C SER A 241 -3.89 -8.26 21.84
N LEU A 242 -4.08 -7.72 23.04
CA LEU A 242 -4.38 -8.52 24.23
C LEU A 242 -5.74 -9.27 24.14
N ASP A 243 -6.64 -8.84 23.25
CA ASP A 243 -7.92 -9.50 22.98
C ASP A 243 -7.80 -10.61 21.90
N GLY A 244 -6.59 -11.01 21.51
CA GLY A 244 -6.32 -12.05 20.52
C GLY A 244 -6.53 -11.64 19.06
N LYS A 245 -6.77 -10.34 18.81
CA LYS A 245 -6.86 -9.78 17.46
C LYS A 245 -5.55 -9.13 17.03
N ARG A 246 -5.59 -8.36 15.96
CA ARG A 246 -4.46 -7.52 15.50
C ARG A 246 -4.86 -6.05 15.55
N VAL A 247 -3.91 -5.22 15.95
CA VAL A 247 -4.05 -3.77 15.98
C VAL A 247 -3.00 -3.13 15.08
N LEU A 248 -3.37 -2.02 14.44
CA LEU A 248 -2.48 -1.25 13.60
C LEU A 248 -1.52 -0.41 14.45
N ALA A 249 -0.22 -0.66 14.32
CA ALA A 249 0.84 0.23 14.73
C ALA A 249 1.40 0.94 13.49
N LYS A 250 1.67 2.24 13.58
CA LYS A 250 2.10 3.04 12.44
C LYS A 250 3.14 4.08 12.81
N GLU A 251 4.07 4.31 11.91
CA GLU A 251 4.93 5.48 11.86
C GLU A 251 4.35 6.42 10.79
N VAL A 252 4.27 7.71 11.07
CA VAL A 252 3.68 8.69 10.15
C VAL A 252 4.61 9.87 10.00
N LEU A 253 5.10 10.08 8.77
CA LEU A 253 5.90 11.23 8.36
C LEU A 253 5.05 12.16 7.49
N LEU A 254 4.89 13.43 7.88
CA LEU A 254 4.36 14.50 7.04
C LEU A 254 5.53 15.34 6.51
N VAL A 255 5.66 15.46 5.19
CA VAL A 255 6.80 16.16 4.58
C VAL A 255 6.60 17.68 4.67
N THR A 256 7.21 18.26 5.69
CA THR A 256 7.31 19.71 5.88
C THR A 256 8.39 20.33 4.97
N PRO A 257 8.45 21.68 4.82
CA PRO A 257 9.55 22.34 4.09
C PRO A 257 10.96 21.95 4.62
N SER A 258 11.11 21.79 5.93
CA SER A 258 12.37 21.37 6.54
C SER A 258 12.74 19.93 6.19
N ILE A 259 11.78 18.99 6.25
CA ILE A 259 11.97 17.60 5.85
C ILE A 259 12.28 17.51 4.36
N ARG A 260 11.64 18.32 3.52
CA ARG A 260 11.95 18.43 2.09
C ARG A 260 13.40 18.85 1.84
N ALA A 261 13.90 19.84 2.57
CA ALA A 261 15.28 20.26 2.51
C ALA A 261 16.24 19.14 2.95
N ALA A 262 15.91 18.43 4.03
CA ALA A 262 16.71 17.31 4.51
C ALA A 262 16.77 16.15 3.49
N ILE A 263 15.67 15.84 2.79
CA ILE A 263 15.65 14.85 1.70
C ILE A 263 16.61 15.28 0.58
N ARG A 264 16.54 16.55 0.12
CA ARG A 264 17.43 17.06 -0.93
C ARG A 264 18.90 16.98 -0.53
N ASN A 265 19.21 17.29 0.72
CA ASN A 265 20.57 17.27 1.26
C ASN A 265 21.04 15.87 1.67
N ASN A 266 20.24 14.82 1.44
CA ASN A 266 20.54 13.44 1.85
C ASN A 266 20.83 13.30 3.36
N ASN A 267 20.12 14.07 4.19
CA ASN A 267 20.32 14.09 5.64
C ASN A 267 19.23 13.29 6.37
N VAL A 268 19.34 11.97 6.32
CA VAL A 268 18.34 11.02 6.89
C VAL A 268 18.22 11.17 8.42
N ASN A 269 19.33 11.47 9.12
CA ASN A 269 19.29 11.64 10.58
C ASN A 269 18.46 12.85 11.00
N GLU A 270 18.51 13.94 10.26
CA GLU A 270 17.71 15.13 10.51
C GLU A 270 16.22 14.85 10.27
N ILE A 271 15.87 14.05 9.23
CA ILE A 271 14.49 13.62 8.99
C ILE A 271 13.95 12.85 10.20
N TYR A 272 14.74 11.92 10.76
CA TYR A 272 14.34 11.14 11.93
C TYR A 272 14.08 12.02 13.16
N GLN A 273 14.92 13.01 13.40
CA GLN A 273 14.74 13.94 14.51
C GLN A 273 13.44 14.73 14.36
N MET A 274 13.22 15.32 13.17
CA MET A 274 11.98 16.05 12.89
C MET A 274 10.73 15.17 12.99
N LEU A 275 10.82 13.90 12.56
CA LEU A 275 9.75 12.93 12.71
C LEU A 275 9.43 12.67 14.20
N ASN A 276 10.46 12.45 15.02
CA ASN A 276 10.32 12.16 16.45
C ASN A 276 9.73 13.34 17.24
N GLU A 277 9.97 14.56 16.79
CA GLU A 277 9.53 15.81 17.45
C GLU A 277 8.24 16.37 16.87
N GLY A 278 7.75 15.84 15.75
CA GLY A 278 6.65 16.40 14.96
C GLY A 278 5.24 16.02 15.42
N SER A 279 5.04 15.71 16.69
CA SER A 279 3.74 15.27 17.23
C SER A 279 2.59 16.28 17.03
N GLU A 280 2.88 17.59 17.05
CA GLU A 280 1.88 18.65 16.81
C GLU A 280 1.28 18.60 15.39
N LEU A 281 2.02 18.03 14.43
CA LEU A 281 1.58 17.80 13.05
C LEU A 281 1.03 16.36 12.84
N GLY A 282 1.00 15.57 13.91
CA GLY A 282 0.55 14.18 13.87
C GLY A 282 1.60 13.20 13.37
N MET A 283 2.86 13.62 13.31
CA MET A 283 3.99 12.72 13.07
C MET A 283 4.30 11.90 14.32
N ASN A 284 4.72 10.68 14.11
CA ASN A 284 5.17 9.79 15.18
C ASN A 284 6.09 8.70 14.63
N THR A 285 7.05 8.27 15.43
CA THR A 285 7.85 7.08 15.13
C THR A 285 7.07 5.79 15.43
N MET A 286 7.53 4.66 14.91
CA MET A 286 6.94 3.36 15.22
C MET A 286 6.98 3.08 16.74
N GLU A 287 8.07 3.45 17.43
CA GLU A 287 8.25 3.25 18.85
C GLU A 287 7.24 4.06 19.68
N GLN A 288 6.99 5.31 19.29
CA GLN A 288 6.00 6.16 19.96
C GLN A 288 4.59 5.59 19.81
N ASP A 289 4.22 5.07 18.64
CA ASP A 289 2.89 4.46 18.43
C ASP A 289 2.75 3.12 19.18
N LEU A 290 3.80 2.30 19.21
CA LEU A 290 3.82 1.07 20.00
C LEU A 290 3.69 1.36 21.50
N LYS A 291 4.39 2.41 22.02
CA LYS A 291 4.27 2.84 23.41
C LYS A 291 2.84 3.33 23.70
N ARG A 292 2.24 4.14 22.83
CA ARG A 292 0.84 4.57 22.94
C ARG A 292 -0.12 3.39 23.01
N LEU A 293 0.05 2.38 22.14
CA LEU A 293 -0.80 1.17 22.16
C LEU A 293 -0.65 0.37 23.44
N TYR A 294 0.54 0.33 24.02
CA TYR A 294 0.77 -0.28 25.33
C TYR A 294 0.09 0.52 26.45
N ASP A 295 0.23 1.84 26.46
CA ASP A 295 -0.38 2.73 27.46
C ASP A 295 -1.92 2.68 27.42
N GLU A 296 -2.50 2.47 26.22
CA GLU A 296 -3.93 2.22 26.03
C GLU A 296 -4.36 0.80 26.46
N GLY A 297 -3.45 -0.05 26.93
CA GLY A 297 -3.74 -1.42 27.33
C GLY A 297 -4.13 -2.33 26.16
N ARG A 298 -3.68 -2.02 24.94
CA ARG A 298 -4.05 -2.77 23.72
C ARG A 298 -3.06 -3.87 23.37
N ILE A 299 -1.78 -3.69 23.68
CA ILE A 299 -0.70 -4.65 23.42
C ILE A 299 0.13 -4.88 24.69
N SER A 300 0.87 -5.99 24.75
CA SER A 300 1.82 -6.23 25.83
C SER A 300 3.11 -5.45 25.64
N LYS A 301 3.90 -5.31 26.71
CA LYS A 301 5.25 -4.73 26.67
C LYS A 301 6.15 -5.51 25.71
N ASP A 302 6.11 -6.84 25.78
CA ASP A 302 6.89 -7.71 24.91
C ASP A 302 6.53 -7.53 23.44
N GLU A 303 5.22 -7.38 23.12
CA GLU A 303 4.76 -7.12 21.75
C GLU A 303 5.30 -5.77 21.25
N ALA A 304 5.29 -4.73 22.09
CA ALA A 304 5.87 -3.43 21.75
C ALA A 304 7.37 -3.54 21.46
N PHE A 305 8.12 -4.22 22.33
CA PHE A 305 9.56 -4.43 22.13
C PHE A 305 9.86 -5.28 20.89
N ASN A 306 9.12 -6.36 20.65
CA ASN A 306 9.35 -7.26 19.51
C ASN A 306 9.15 -6.56 18.17
N ASN A 307 8.20 -5.63 18.09
CA ASN A 307 7.84 -4.93 16.86
C ASN A 307 8.53 -3.57 16.65
N ALA A 308 9.29 -3.06 17.65
CA ALA A 308 10.03 -1.81 17.51
C ALA A 308 11.15 -1.92 16.44
N ASN A 309 11.28 -0.90 15.61
CA ASN A 309 12.38 -0.77 14.64
C ASN A 309 13.68 -0.42 15.36
N ASN A 310 13.61 0.46 16.39
CA ASN A 310 14.74 0.89 17.21
C ASN A 310 14.58 0.42 18.67
N LYS A 311 15.31 -0.66 19.01
CA LYS A 311 15.25 -1.28 20.35
C LYS A 311 15.72 -0.35 21.48
N LYS A 312 16.70 0.51 21.19
CA LYS A 312 17.19 1.48 22.19
C LYS A 312 16.14 2.55 22.44
N ARG A 313 15.49 3.04 21.38
CA ARG A 313 14.49 4.09 21.53
C ARG A 313 13.25 3.61 22.27
N ILE A 314 12.73 2.41 21.96
CA ILE A 314 11.58 1.86 22.69
C ILE A 314 11.91 1.69 24.18
N GLN A 315 13.14 1.23 24.51
CA GLN A 315 13.57 1.09 25.90
C GLN A 315 13.63 2.45 26.63
N GLN A 316 14.13 3.50 25.97
CA GLN A 316 14.12 4.86 26.52
C GLN A 316 12.70 5.32 26.84
N LEU A 317 11.76 5.17 25.89
CA LEU A 317 10.36 5.57 26.08
C LEU A 317 9.66 4.85 27.23
N PHE A 318 10.08 3.63 27.56
CA PHE A 318 9.56 2.91 28.71
C PHE A 318 10.22 3.32 30.04
N ASN A 319 11.48 3.78 30.00
CA ASN A 319 12.22 4.21 31.20
C ASN A 319 11.97 5.69 31.55
N GLU A 320 11.49 6.53 30.64
CA GLU A 320 11.16 7.93 30.87
C GLU A 320 9.94 8.13 31.82
N LEU A 321 9.28 7.04 32.23
CA LEU A 321 8.08 7.03 33.08
C LEU A 321 8.31 6.31 34.44
N ASP A 322 9.49 5.72 34.67
CA ASP A 322 9.92 5.20 35.98
C ASP A 322 10.76 6.28 36.71
#